data_e680d551e0cbd23220d7e837da1ecf98
#
_entry.id   e680d551e0cbd23220d7e837da1ecf98
#
_cell.length_a   1.000
_cell.length_b   1.000
_cell.length_c   1.000
_cell.angle_alpha   90.00
_cell.angle_beta   90.00
_cell.angle_gamma   90.00
#
_symmetry.space_group_name_H-M   'P 1'
#
loop_
_entity.id
_entity.type
_entity.pdbx_description
1 polymer ?
#
loop_
_entity_poly.entity_id
_entity_poly.type
_entity_poly.pdbx_seq_one_letter_code
_entity_poly.pdbx_strand_id
1 'polypeptide(L)'
;DKHWSRGLGDVYKRQSFTWSRALDQVNDVPELSWKGKIYSEKELRKHYRDWVYGDRKVLRKKYKDNKTLYKTHKDILRHKTGQKFWESLEISIRHNEGINSIHPVLAKLWMFWGNFFAISDKDFLANYSTGPYHREIIRPNLNQSFEKMVYDVTTSWAMIHHLDNSESAGPKSITASEDWRRKKKRPATINENHARELLELHTVSPKTGYTQEDVIQLAYIMTGWQQRWSKKKLETGNVWLN
;
A
#
# COMPACT_ATOMS: atom_id res chain seq x y z
N ASP A 1 20.33 11.18 -42.12
CA ASP A 1 20.09 12.52 -41.55
C ASP A 1 18.65 12.84 -41.11
N LYS A 2 17.65 12.03 -41.46
CA LYS A 2 16.25 12.26 -41.04
C LYS A 2 15.87 11.61 -39.69
N HIS A 3 16.70 10.79 -39.11
CA HIS A 3 16.41 10.14 -37.81
C HIS A 3 16.68 11.00 -36.58
N TRP A 4 17.63 11.95 -36.69
CA TRP A 4 17.98 12.85 -35.57
C TRP A 4 16.97 13.97 -35.36
N SER A 5 16.26 14.40 -36.42
CA SER A 5 15.28 15.49 -36.32
C SER A 5 13.98 15.08 -35.62
N ARG A 6 13.64 13.79 -35.59
CA ARG A 6 12.43 13.30 -34.86
C ARG A 6 12.63 13.33 -33.34
N GLY A 7 13.81 13.00 -32.85
CA GLY A 7 14.11 13.05 -31.42
C GLY A 7 14.16 14.47 -30.85
N LEU A 8 14.72 15.41 -31.61
CA LEU A 8 14.78 16.83 -31.21
C LEU A 8 13.41 17.50 -31.24
N GLY A 9 12.55 17.16 -32.20
CA GLY A 9 11.18 17.69 -32.27
C GLY A 9 10.34 17.30 -31.07
N ASP A 10 10.53 16.10 -30.52
CA ASP A 10 9.85 15.66 -29.30
C ASP A 10 10.41 16.30 -28.02
N VAL A 11 11.72 16.57 -27.99
CA VAL A 11 12.35 17.33 -26.90
C VAL A 11 11.88 18.80 -26.92
N TYR A 12 11.79 19.43 -28.07
CA TYR A 12 11.26 20.80 -28.19
C TYR A 12 9.76 20.89 -27.91
N LYS A 13 8.96 19.90 -28.26
CA LYS A 13 7.55 19.84 -27.88
C LYS A 13 7.37 19.68 -26.36
N ARG A 14 8.30 19.00 -25.68
CA ARG A 14 8.33 18.92 -24.20
C ARG A 14 8.78 20.24 -23.56
N GLN A 15 9.66 21.01 -24.21
CA GLN A 15 10.10 22.32 -23.71
C GLN A 15 9.04 23.43 -23.86
N SER A 16 8.03 23.25 -24.72
CA SER A 16 6.88 24.16 -24.82
C SER A 16 5.81 23.91 -23.75
N PHE A 17 6.12 23.07 -22.78
CA PHE A 17 5.23 22.76 -21.66
C PHE A 17 5.19 23.96 -20.71
N THR A 18 4.12 24.74 -20.75
CA THR A 18 3.94 25.90 -19.88
C THR A 18 3.57 25.46 -18.46
N TRP A 19 3.86 26.29 -17.49
CA TRP A 19 3.47 26.09 -16.08
C TRP A 19 1.95 25.91 -15.94
N SER A 20 1.16 26.62 -16.73
CA SER A 20 -0.29 26.44 -16.80
C SER A 20 -0.68 25.01 -17.17
N ARG A 21 -0.11 24.44 -18.25
CA ARG A 21 -0.38 23.06 -18.66
C ARG A 21 0.06 22.01 -17.63
N ALA A 22 1.09 22.32 -16.85
CA ALA A 22 1.50 21.45 -15.75
C ALA A 22 0.46 21.44 -14.64
N LEU A 23 -0.06 22.61 -14.27
CA LEU A 23 -1.12 22.75 -13.26
C LEU A 23 -2.44 22.10 -13.72
N ASP A 24 -2.81 22.24 -14.99
CA ASP A 24 -4.03 21.62 -15.54
C ASP A 24 -4.03 20.08 -15.36
N GLN A 25 -2.85 19.45 -15.51
CA GLN A 25 -2.73 18.00 -15.30
C GLN A 25 -2.96 17.57 -13.85
N VAL A 26 -2.65 18.44 -12.91
CA VAL A 26 -2.80 18.16 -11.47
C VAL A 26 -4.21 18.47 -10.99
N ASN A 27 -4.81 19.55 -11.52
CA ASN A 27 -6.15 19.99 -11.10
C ASN A 27 -7.25 18.97 -11.41
N ASP A 28 -7.11 18.24 -12.50
CA ASP A 28 -8.03 17.19 -12.90
C ASP A 28 -7.27 15.87 -13.06
N VAL A 29 -7.23 15.06 -12.01
CA VAL A 29 -6.53 13.77 -12.02
C VAL A 29 -7.29 12.79 -12.92
N PRO A 30 -6.83 12.55 -14.16
CA PRO A 30 -7.54 11.71 -15.12
C PRO A 30 -7.51 10.24 -14.72
N GLU A 31 -8.33 9.43 -15.36
CA GLU A 31 -8.24 7.98 -15.24
C GLU A 31 -6.90 7.45 -15.73
N LEU A 32 -6.53 6.26 -15.26
CA LEU A 32 -5.31 5.58 -15.69
C LEU A 32 -5.40 5.13 -17.14
N SER A 33 -4.33 5.30 -17.89
CA SER A 33 -4.22 4.90 -19.31
C SER A 33 -4.07 3.39 -19.52
N TRP A 34 -4.58 2.57 -18.60
CA TRP A 34 -4.51 1.12 -18.64
C TRP A 34 -5.67 0.50 -19.41
N LYS A 35 -5.37 -0.30 -20.44
CA LYS A 35 -6.41 -0.94 -21.28
C LYS A 35 -7.04 -2.20 -20.65
N GLY A 36 -6.39 -2.79 -19.65
CA GLY A 36 -6.89 -3.97 -18.97
C GLY A 36 -7.80 -3.64 -17.79
N LYS A 37 -8.37 -4.67 -17.17
CA LYS A 37 -9.12 -4.48 -15.93
C LYS A 37 -8.20 -4.01 -14.81
N ILE A 38 -8.64 -2.99 -14.09
CA ILE A 38 -8.07 -2.52 -12.83
C ILE A 38 -8.96 -3.05 -11.70
N TYR A 39 -8.33 -3.65 -10.69
CA TYR A 39 -9.03 -4.24 -9.56
C TYR A 39 -8.96 -3.31 -8.36
N SER A 40 -10.11 -3.03 -7.74
CA SER A 40 -10.17 -2.25 -6.50
C SER A 40 -9.50 -2.97 -5.33
N GLU A 41 -9.14 -2.21 -4.29
CA GLU A 41 -8.64 -2.77 -3.03
C GLU A 41 -9.59 -3.84 -2.48
N LYS A 42 -10.91 -3.60 -2.54
CA LYS A 42 -11.93 -4.55 -2.11
C LYS A 42 -11.89 -5.87 -2.88
N GLU A 43 -11.72 -5.82 -4.20
CA GLU A 43 -11.58 -7.02 -5.03
C GLU A 43 -10.28 -7.76 -4.70
N LEU A 44 -9.15 -7.05 -4.55
CA LEU A 44 -7.88 -7.66 -4.21
C LEU A 44 -7.87 -8.27 -2.80
N ARG A 45 -8.54 -7.65 -1.83
CA ARG A 45 -8.77 -8.26 -0.50
C ARG A 45 -9.57 -9.56 -0.60
N LYS A 46 -10.55 -9.64 -1.49
CA LYS A 46 -11.28 -10.86 -1.77
C LYS A 46 -10.35 -11.93 -2.35
N HIS A 47 -9.54 -11.60 -3.35
CA HIS A 47 -8.55 -12.52 -3.93
C HIS A 47 -7.54 -13.01 -2.89
N TYR A 48 -7.04 -12.11 -2.03
CA TYR A 48 -6.19 -12.49 -0.90
C TYR A 48 -6.87 -13.52 0.01
N ARG A 49 -8.11 -13.26 0.41
CA ARG A 49 -8.89 -14.18 1.24
C ARG A 49 -9.07 -15.55 0.57
N ASP A 50 -9.46 -15.55 -0.69
CA ASP A 50 -9.72 -16.76 -1.45
C ASP A 50 -8.42 -17.58 -1.61
N TRP A 51 -7.30 -16.92 -1.81
CA TRP A 51 -5.98 -17.55 -1.79
C TRP A 51 -5.62 -18.17 -0.43
N VAL A 52 -5.73 -17.40 0.65
CA VAL A 52 -5.31 -17.85 1.98
C VAL A 52 -6.19 -18.96 2.53
N TYR A 53 -7.50 -18.78 2.44
CA TYR A 53 -8.49 -19.67 3.06
C TYR A 53 -9.06 -20.72 2.11
N GLY A 54 -8.88 -20.57 0.82
CA GLY A 54 -9.28 -21.48 -0.24
C GLY A 54 -8.10 -22.25 -0.82
N ASP A 55 -7.55 -21.72 -1.91
CA ASP A 55 -6.57 -22.41 -2.77
C ASP A 55 -5.37 -22.99 -2.01
N ARG A 56 -4.78 -22.20 -1.12
CA ARG A 56 -3.63 -22.62 -0.32
C ARG A 56 -3.97 -23.79 0.63
N LYS A 57 -5.17 -23.80 1.19
CA LYS A 57 -5.62 -24.89 2.07
C LYS A 57 -5.89 -26.16 1.26
N VAL A 58 -6.53 -26.03 0.10
CA VAL A 58 -6.79 -27.14 -0.80
C VAL A 58 -5.48 -27.80 -1.22
N LEU A 59 -4.49 -26.99 -1.66
CA LEU A 59 -3.15 -27.50 -2.01
C LEU A 59 -2.48 -28.21 -0.83
N ARG A 60 -2.51 -27.60 0.37
CA ARG A 60 -1.90 -28.21 1.55
C ARG A 60 -2.53 -29.56 1.89
N LYS A 61 -3.86 -29.68 1.76
CA LYS A 61 -4.56 -30.94 1.97
C LYS A 61 -4.21 -31.98 0.90
N LYS A 62 -4.20 -31.55 -0.38
CA LYS A 62 -3.92 -32.43 -1.54
C LYS A 62 -2.52 -33.02 -1.51
N TYR A 63 -1.53 -32.23 -1.12
CA TYR A 63 -0.11 -32.61 -1.12
C TYR A 63 0.46 -32.72 0.30
N LYS A 64 -0.35 -33.17 1.25
CA LYS A 64 0.02 -33.25 2.69
C LYS A 64 1.32 -34.03 2.88
N ASP A 65 1.48 -35.14 2.19
CA ASP A 65 2.59 -36.09 2.36
C ASP A 65 3.71 -35.86 1.33
N ASN A 66 3.58 -34.86 0.43
CA ASN A 66 4.62 -34.54 -0.55
C ASN A 66 4.94 -33.04 -0.56
N LYS A 67 5.92 -32.67 0.25
CA LYS A 67 6.36 -31.28 0.42
C LYS A 67 6.89 -30.64 -0.88
N THR A 68 7.53 -31.44 -1.73
CA THR A 68 8.07 -30.96 -3.02
C THR A 68 6.94 -30.62 -3.98
N LEU A 69 5.99 -31.51 -4.19
CA LEU A 69 4.83 -31.25 -5.04
C LEU A 69 3.99 -30.08 -4.50
N TYR A 70 3.83 -29.98 -3.17
CA TYR A 70 3.15 -28.83 -2.57
C TYR A 70 3.85 -27.51 -2.94
N LYS A 71 5.18 -27.43 -2.81
CA LYS A 71 5.93 -26.22 -3.15
C LYS A 71 5.79 -25.85 -4.62
N THR A 72 5.97 -26.83 -5.53
CA THR A 72 5.87 -26.62 -6.98
C THR A 72 4.49 -26.10 -7.39
N HIS A 73 3.41 -26.77 -6.95
CA HIS A 73 2.05 -26.35 -7.30
C HIS A 73 1.66 -25.03 -6.67
N LYS A 74 2.11 -24.77 -5.45
CA LYS A 74 1.92 -23.48 -4.79
C LYS A 74 2.59 -22.37 -5.57
N ASP A 75 3.80 -22.58 -6.06
CA ASP A 75 4.54 -21.59 -6.83
C ASP A 75 3.87 -21.29 -8.18
N ILE A 76 3.45 -22.32 -8.90
CA ILE A 76 2.66 -22.17 -10.14
C ILE A 76 1.40 -21.32 -9.89
N LEU A 77 0.64 -21.61 -8.84
CA LEU A 77 -0.57 -20.87 -8.51
C LEU A 77 -0.29 -19.42 -8.09
N ARG A 78 0.80 -19.17 -7.39
CA ARG A 78 1.23 -17.79 -7.03
C ARG A 78 1.40 -16.91 -8.27
N HIS A 79 1.95 -17.46 -9.35
CA HIS A 79 2.18 -16.72 -10.60
C HIS A 79 0.94 -16.63 -11.50
N LYS A 80 -0.02 -17.55 -11.39
CA LYS A 80 -1.22 -17.57 -12.25
C LYS A 80 -2.40 -16.76 -11.69
N THR A 81 -2.67 -16.91 -10.41
CA THR A 81 -3.86 -16.32 -9.76
C THR A 81 -3.59 -15.78 -8.36
N GLY A 82 -2.38 -15.99 -7.85
CA GLY A 82 -1.97 -15.59 -6.51
C GLY A 82 -1.22 -14.26 -6.49
N GLN A 83 -0.53 -14.03 -5.39
CA GLN A 83 0.11 -12.75 -5.09
C GLN A 83 1.07 -12.24 -6.16
N LYS A 84 1.86 -13.12 -6.79
CA LYS A 84 2.84 -12.69 -7.79
C LYS A 84 2.20 -12.23 -9.09
N PHE A 85 1.03 -12.76 -9.43
CA PHE A 85 0.23 -12.24 -10.54
C PHE A 85 -0.22 -10.80 -10.25
N TRP A 86 -0.77 -10.55 -9.07
CA TRP A 86 -1.30 -9.24 -8.69
C TRP A 86 -0.19 -8.19 -8.58
N GLU A 87 0.92 -8.54 -7.93
CA GLU A 87 2.11 -7.70 -7.87
C GLU A 87 2.61 -7.29 -9.26
N SER A 88 2.77 -8.27 -10.16
CA SER A 88 3.24 -8.01 -11.53
C SER A 88 2.27 -7.14 -12.33
N LEU A 89 0.95 -7.33 -12.16
CA LEU A 89 -0.07 -6.51 -12.79
C LEU A 89 0.03 -5.05 -12.33
N GLU A 90 0.13 -4.81 -11.03
CA GLU A 90 0.22 -3.47 -10.46
C GLU A 90 1.52 -2.74 -10.84
N ILE A 91 2.64 -3.46 -10.87
CA ILE A 91 3.90 -2.92 -11.39
C ILE A 91 3.74 -2.51 -12.86
N SER A 92 3.08 -3.35 -13.68
CA SER A 92 2.85 -3.07 -15.10
C SER A 92 1.96 -1.83 -15.30
N ILE A 93 0.91 -1.66 -14.49
CA ILE A 93 0.04 -0.48 -14.51
C ILE A 93 0.85 0.78 -14.22
N ARG A 94 1.67 0.76 -13.16
CA ARG A 94 2.51 1.91 -12.78
C ARG A 94 3.56 2.24 -13.83
N HIS A 95 4.24 1.24 -14.38
CA HIS A 95 5.22 1.44 -15.44
C HIS A 95 4.57 1.99 -16.71
N ASN A 96 3.41 1.45 -17.10
CA ASN A 96 2.68 1.96 -18.25
C ASN A 96 2.34 3.45 -18.10
N GLU A 97 1.84 3.86 -16.94
CA GLU A 97 1.54 5.26 -16.67
C GLU A 97 2.82 6.12 -16.68
N GLY A 98 3.92 5.63 -16.10
CA GLY A 98 5.19 6.33 -16.09
C GLY A 98 5.82 6.56 -17.47
N ILE A 99 5.61 5.61 -18.40
CA ILE A 99 6.24 5.62 -19.73
C ILE A 99 5.31 6.23 -20.79
N ASN A 100 4.04 5.87 -20.77
CA ASN A 100 3.07 6.13 -21.84
C ASN A 100 2.03 7.20 -21.50
N SER A 101 2.04 7.77 -20.28
CA SER A 101 1.07 8.78 -19.89
C SER A 101 1.17 10.03 -20.76
N ILE A 102 0.02 10.50 -21.21
CA ILE A 102 -0.10 11.82 -21.85
C ILE A 102 -0.01 12.98 -20.84
N HIS A 103 0.01 12.64 -19.53
CA HIS A 103 0.13 13.57 -18.40
C HIS A 103 1.44 13.34 -17.62
N PRO A 104 2.60 13.66 -18.21
CA PRO A 104 3.91 13.31 -17.65
C PRO A 104 4.21 13.99 -16.31
N VAL A 105 3.66 15.18 -16.05
CA VAL A 105 3.84 15.87 -14.75
C VAL A 105 3.10 15.10 -13.66
N LEU A 106 1.85 14.74 -13.90
CA LEU A 106 1.04 13.96 -12.97
C LEU A 106 1.69 12.59 -12.69
N ALA A 107 2.16 11.90 -13.73
CA ALA A 107 2.84 10.62 -13.57
C ALA A 107 4.11 10.75 -12.70
N LYS A 108 4.90 11.82 -12.85
CA LYS A 108 6.07 12.09 -12.00
C LYS A 108 5.70 12.43 -10.57
N LEU A 109 4.65 13.22 -10.35
CA LEU A 109 4.14 13.52 -9.01
C LEU A 109 3.64 12.26 -8.31
N TRP A 110 2.93 11.40 -9.03
CA TRP A 110 2.49 10.11 -8.49
C TRP A 110 3.68 9.24 -8.06
N MET A 111 4.72 9.16 -8.86
CA MET A 111 5.95 8.44 -8.50
C MET A 111 6.65 9.07 -7.30
N PHE A 112 6.76 10.40 -7.27
CA PHE A 112 7.38 11.13 -6.16
C PHE A 112 6.67 10.84 -4.83
N TRP A 113 5.34 11.04 -4.78
CA TRP A 113 4.57 10.81 -3.57
C TRP A 113 4.50 9.34 -3.17
N GLY A 114 4.46 8.44 -4.16
CA GLY A 114 4.55 7.00 -3.92
C GLY A 114 5.90 6.55 -3.35
N ASN A 115 6.98 7.29 -3.62
CA ASN A 115 8.29 7.06 -3.02
C ASN A 115 8.43 7.76 -1.66
N PHE A 116 7.83 8.95 -1.51
CA PHE A 116 7.83 9.69 -0.25
C PHE A 116 7.08 8.93 0.85
N PHE A 117 5.90 8.41 0.52
CA PHE A 117 5.10 7.54 1.39
C PHE A 117 5.32 6.06 1.04
N ALA A 118 6.57 5.63 0.97
CA ALA A 118 6.92 4.29 0.54
C ALA A 118 6.41 3.21 1.49
N ILE A 119 5.93 2.12 0.92
CA ILE A 119 5.62 0.89 1.64
C ILE A 119 6.42 -0.26 1.06
N SER A 120 6.86 -1.20 1.90
CA SER A 120 7.65 -2.35 1.45
C SER A 120 6.76 -3.53 1.07
N ASP A 121 7.26 -4.33 0.14
CA ASP A 121 6.74 -5.66 -0.21
C ASP A 121 7.25 -6.72 0.78
N LYS A 122 6.98 -6.51 2.08
CA LYS A 122 7.52 -7.35 3.15
C LYS A 122 6.94 -8.76 3.21
N ASP A 123 5.75 -8.94 2.68
CA ASP A 123 5.08 -10.24 2.69
C ASP A 123 4.01 -10.38 1.59
N PHE A 124 3.33 -11.51 1.56
CA PHE A 124 2.34 -11.78 0.55
C PHE A 124 1.05 -10.95 0.68
N LEU A 125 0.78 -10.33 1.82
CA LEU A 125 -0.34 -9.39 1.97
C LEU A 125 0.01 -8.06 1.30
N ALA A 126 1.24 -7.60 1.45
CA ALA A 126 1.73 -6.40 0.79
C ALA A 126 1.55 -6.48 -0.73
N ASN A 127 1.77 -7.65 -1.35
CA ASN A 127 1.56 -7.85 -2.79
C ASN A 127 0.12 -7.57 -3.26
N TYR A 128 -0.87 -7.65 -2.38
CA TYR A 128 -2.27 -7.31 -2.69
C TYR A 128 -2.64 -5.87 -2.34
N SER A 129 -1.92 -5.23 -1.44
CA SER A 129 -2.26 -3.90 -0.93
C SER A 129 -1.48 -2.76 -1.60
N THR A 130 -0.26 -3.02 -2.06
CA THR A 130 0.64 -1.98 -2.60
C THR A 130 0.06 -1.31 -3.85
N GLY A 131 -0.50 -2.06 -4.79
CA GLY A 131 -1.08 -1.50 -6.01
C GLY A 131 -2.26 -0.58 -5.73
N PRO A 132 -3.32 -1.06 -5.06
CA PRO A 132 -4.43 -0.20 -4.64
C PRO A 132 -3.99 1.01 -3.83
N TYR A 133 -3.03 0.86 -2.92
CA TYR A 133 -2.48 1.99 -2.16
C TYR A 133 -1.98 3.10 -3.08
N HIS A 134 -1.20 2.77 -4.08
CA HIS A 134 -0.72 3.76 -5.04
C HIS A 134 -1.85 4.37 -5.89
N ARG A 135 -2.83 3.58 -6.30
CA ARG A 135 -3.91 4.02 -7.20
C ARG A 135 -5.08 4.71 -6.50
N GLU A 136 -5.47 4.21 -5.34
CA GLU A 136 -6.69 4.62 -4.65
C GLU A 136 -6.42 5.56 -3.47
N ILE A 137 -5.17 5.62 -2.97
CA ILE A 137 -4.77 6.52 -1.88
C ILE A 137 -3.84 7.62 -2.40
N ILE A 138 -2.69 7.29 -2.97
CA ILE A 138 -1.71 8.32 -3.38
C ILE A 138 -2.23 9.14 -4.57
N ARG A 139 -2.65 8.46 -5.64
CA ARG A 139 -2.99 9.13 -6.89
C ARG A 139 -4.17 10.11 -6.79
N PRO A 140 -5.30 9.79 -6.14
CA PRO A 140 -6.42 10.72 -5.98
C PRO A 140 -6.07 11.94 -5.11
N ASN A 141 -5.04 11.84 -4.28
CA ASN A 141 -4.60 12.93 -3.42
C ASN A 141 -3.59 13.89 -4.08
N LEU A 142 -3.23 13.68 -5.35
CA LEU A 142 -2.25 14.53 -6.04
C LEU A 142 -2.72 15.99 -6.22
N ASN A 143 -4.02 16.24 -6.18
CA ASN A 143 -4.62 17.58 -6.23
C ASN A 143 -5.27 18.01 -4.91
N GLN A 144 -5.03 17.26 -3.83
CA GLN A 144 -5.55 17.58 -2.51
C GLN A 144 -4.50 18.28 -1.65
N SER A 145 -4.90 18.73 -0.45
CA SER A 145 -3.96 19.26 0.53
C SER A 145 -3.01 18.17 1.03
N PHE A 146 -1.82 18.56 1.46
CA PHE A 146 -0.86 17.65 2.08
C PHE A 146 -1.44 16.97 3.32
N GLU A 147 -2.19 17.72 4.14
CA GLU A 147 -2.90 17.20 5.32
C GLU A 147 -3.84 16.04 4.94
N LYS A 148 -4.65 16.22 3.89
CA LYS A 148 -5.57 15.20 3.40
C LYS A 148 -4.80 13.97 2.92
N MET A 149 -3.72 14.16 2.18
CA MET A 149 -2.88 13.06 1.71
C MET A 149 -2.25 12.31 2.88
N VAL A 150 -1.68 13.00 3.87
CA VAL A 150 -1.11 12.39 5.07
C VAL A 150 -2.15 11.59 5.83
N TYR A 151 -3.36 12.15 6.02
CA TYR A 151 -4.45 11.46 6.69
C TYR A 151 -4.83 10.16 5.98
N ASP A 152 -5.08 10.21 4.67
CA ASP A 152 -5.48 9.04 3.88
C ASP A 152 -4.38 7.98 3.84
N VAL A 153 -3.12 8.40 3.72
CA VAL A 153 -1.95 7.51 3.76
C VAL A 153 -1.85 6.81 5.12
N THR A 154 -1.86 7.59 6.21
CA THR A 154 -1.69 7.08 7.58
C THR A 154 -2.79 6.10 7.96
N THR A 155 -4.03 6.36 7.53
CA THR A 155 -5.19 5.50 7.82
C THR A 155 -5.38 4.37 6.81
N SER A 156 -4.56 4.30 5.75
CA SER A 156 -4.68 3.26 4.73
C SER A 156 -4.34 1.88 5.27
N TRP A 157 -5.02 0.87 4.72
CA TRP A 157 -4.74 -0.53 5.04
C TRP A 157 -3.26 -0.90 4.82
N ALA A 158 -2.70 -0.46 3.69
CA ALA A 158 -1.34 -0.78 3.31
C ALA A 158 -0.31 -0.21 4.31
N MET A 159 -0.47 1.05 4.73
CA MET A 159 0.44 1.70 5.67
C MET A 159 0.31 1.13 7.09
N ILE A 160 -0.91 0.89 7.57
CA ILE A 160 -1.17 0.23 8.86
C ILE A 160 -0.52 -1.15 8.90
N HIS A 161 -0.56 -1.89 7.78
CA HIS A 161 0.11 -3.17 7.68
C HIS A 161 1.63 -3.03 7.57
N HIS A 162 2.10 -2.09 6.76
CA HIS A 162 3.52 -1.86 6.54
C HIS A 162 4.29 -1.56 7.84
N LEU A 163 3.72 -0.70 8.66
CA LEU A 163 4.33 -0.22 9.91
C LEU A 163 3.87 -1.01 11.15
N ASP A 164 3.21 -2.16 10.95
CA ASP A 164 2.76 -3.09 11.99
C ASP A 164 1.85 -2.46 13.07
N ASN A 165 1.14 -1.36 12.74
CA ASN A 165 0.22 -0.72 13.66
C ASN A 165 -0.94 -1.64 14.07
N SER A 166 -1.29 -2.61 13.23
CA SER A 166 -2.29 -3.64 13.54
C SER A 166 -1.89 -4.55 14.72
N GLU A 167 -0.62 -4.59 15.10
CA GLU A 167 -0.10 -5.31 16.27
C GLU A 167 -0.01 -4.43 17.52
N SER A 168 -0.25 -3.12 17.37
CA SER A 168 -0.23 -2.14 18.47
C SER A 168 -1.41 -2.36 19.41
N ALA A 169 -1.16 -2.44 20.70
CA ALA A 169 -2.19 -2.66 21.73
C ALA A 169 -2.02 -1.71 22.90
N GLY A 170 -3.06 -0.95 23.19
CA GLY A 170 -3.09 -0.08 24.35
C GLY A 170 -3.05 -0.87 25.67
N PRO A 171 -2.50 -0.32 26.76
CA PRO A 171 -2.25 -1.03 28.01
C PRO A 171 -3.52 -1.55 28.69
N LYS A 172 -4.68 -0.94 28.42
CA LYS A 172 -5.99 -1.35 28.95
C LYS A 172 -6.77 -2.26 28.00
N SER A 173 -6.20 -2.65 26.87
CA SER A 173 -6.88 -3.50 25.88
C SER A 173 -6.93 -4.96 26.36
N ILE A 174 -7.93 -5.72 25.87
CA ILE A 174 -8.05 -7.15 26.13
C ILE A 174 -6.79 -7.90 25.69
N THR A 175 -6.16 -7.47 24.61
CA THR A 175 -4.94 -8.07 24.05
C THR A 175 -3.70 -7.81 24.91
N ALA A 176 -3.72 -6.79 25.75
CA ALA A 176 -2.67 -6.49 26.72
C ALA A 176 -2.85 -7.23 28.04
N SER A 177 -3.98 -7.92 28.25
CA SER A 177 -4.25 -8.66 29.48
C SER A 177 -3.30 -9.84 29.68
N GLU A 178 -3.07 -10.22 30.94
CA GLU A 178 -2.23 -11.38 31.27
C GLU A 178 -2.75 -12.68 30.66
N ASP A 179 -4.08 -12.88 30.66
CA ASP A 179 -4.70 -14.06 30.06
C ASP A 179 -4.42 -14.19 28.57
N TRP A 180 -4.43 -13.08 27.84
CA TRP A 180 -4.06 -13.07 26.43
C TRP A 180 -2.57 -13.35 26.25
N ARG A 181 -1.69 -12.76 27.06
CA ARG A 181 -0.24 -13.00 27.06
C ARG A 181 0.10 -14.47 27.28
N ARG A 182 -0.57 -15.14 28.24
CA ARG A 182 -0.39 -16.57 28.51
C ARG A 182 -0.77 -17.45 27.31
N LYS A 183 -1.89 -17.11 26.64
CA LYS A 183 -2.38 -17.87 25.47
C LYS A 183 -1.53 -17.69 24.23
N LYS A 184 -0.99 -16.49 23.99
CA LYS A 184 -0.28 -16.14 22.74
C LYS A 184 1.24 -16.09 22.87
N LYS A 185 1.79 -16.21 24.06
CA LYS A 185 3.25 -16.15 24.36
C LYS A 185 3.93 -14.85 23.85
N ARG A 186 3.17 -13.79 23.60
CA ARG A 186 3.67 -12.48 23.13
C ARG A 186 3.12 -11.38 24.02
N PRO A 187 3.96 -10.46 24.52
CA PRO A 187 3.46 -9.26 25.16
C PRO A 187 2.77 -8.41 24.10
N ALA A 188 1.50 -8.06 24.31
CA ALA A 188 0.84 -7.03 23.51
C ALA A 188 1.15 -5.68 24.17
N THR A 189 1.93 -4.87 23.47
CA THR A 189 2.32 -3.51 23.87
C THR A 189 2.00 -2.54 22.76
N ILE A 190 2.13 -1.25 23.03
CA ILE A 190 2.11 -0.26 21.95
C ILE A 190 3.25 -0.55 20.97
N ASN A 191 2.97 -0.38 19.70
CA ASN A 191 3.95 -0.36 18.64
C ASN A 191 4.13 1.09 18.19
N GLU A 192 5.31 1.65 18.42
CA GLU A 192 5.63 3.05 18.14
C GLU A 192 5.99 3.29 16.65
N ASN A 193 6.22 2.24 15.88
CA ASN A 193 6.80 2.35 14.56
C ASN A 193 5.99 3.31 13.66
N HIS A 194 4.69 3.14 13.59
CA HIS A 194 3.84 3.98 12.75
C HIS A 194 3.79 5.44 13.22
N ALA A 195 3.72 5.66 14.52
CA ALA A 195 3.75 7.01 15.09
C ALA A 195 5.11 7.69 14.82
N ARG A 196 6.19 6.96 14.96
CA ARG A 196 7.55 7.45 14.69
C ARG A 196 7.72 7.84 13.23
N GLU A 197 7.37 6.96 12.30
CA GLU A 197 7.49 7.23 10.87
C GLU A 197 6.61 8.39 10.44
N LEU A 198 5.42 8.54 11.01
CA LEU A 198 4.54 9.68 10.74
C LEU A 198 5.20 11.03 11.13
N LEU A 199 5.83 11.10 12.29
CA LEU A 199 6.52 12.31 12.75
C LEU A 199 7.87 12.49 12.03
N GLU A 200 8.67 11.46 11.94
CA GLU A 200 10.06 11.53 11.49
C GLU A 200 10.20 11.71 9.98
N LEU A 201 9.47 10.89 9.19
CA LEU A 201 9.64 10.84 7.75
C LEU A 201 8.49 11.48 6.97
N HIS A 202 7.27 11.43 7.51
CA HIS A 202 6.10 11.83 6.72
C HIS A 202 5.65 13.27 6.99
N THR A 203 6.01 13.87 8.13
CA THR A 203 5.53 15.21 8.47
C THR A 203 6.61 16.18 8.99
N VAL A 204 6.99 16.08 10.26
CA VAL A 204 7.71 17.19 10.94
C VAL A 204 9.22 17.08 10.94
N SER A 205 9.79 15.90 10.80
CA SER A 205 11.24 15.64 10.88
C SER A 205 11.83 15.73 12.32
N PRO A 206 12.88 14.97 12.65
CA PRO A 206 13.53 14.97 13.97
C PRO A 206 14.05 16.34 14.41
N LYS A 207 14.33 17.24 13.45
CA LYS A 207 14.87 18.58 13.73
C LYS A 207 13.86 19.54 14.36
N THR A 208 12.58 19.20 14.40
CA THR A 208 11.52 20.07 14.94
C THR A 208 11.42 20.04 16.46
N GLY A 209 12.14 19.13 17.13
CA GLY A 209 12.23 19.07 18.58
C GLY A 209 11.10 18.30 19.28
N TYR A 210 10.33 17.44 18.54
CA TYR A 210 9.44 16.48 19.21
C TYR A 210 10.24 15.48 20.05
N THR A 211 9.65 15.00 21.12
CA THR A 211 10.27 14.12 22.09
C THR A 211 9.87 12.66 21.89
N GLN A 212 10.56 11.74 22.55
CA GLN A 212 10.14 10.34 22.62
C GLN A 212 8.75 10.18 23.23
N GLU A 213 8.40 11.04 24.20
CA GLU A 213 7.06 11.02 24.80
C GLU A 213 5.97 11.39 23.79
N ASP A 214 6.22 12.33 22.89
CA ASP A 214 5.28 12.68 21.82
C ASP A 214 5.01 11.49 20.91
N VAL A 215 6.06 10.72 20.58
CA VAL A 215 5.92 9.48 19.79
C VAL A 215 5.06 8.45 20.53
N ILE A 216 5.28 8.25 21.83
CA ILE A 216 4.53 7.33 22.66
C ILE A 216 3.05 7.75 22.74
N GLN A 217 2.78 9.03 22.97
CA GLN A 217 1.41 9.54 23.03
C GLN A 217 0.68 9.39 21.69
N LEU A 218 1.34 9.68 20.58
CA LEU A 218 0.79 9.44 19.25
C LEU A 218 0.53 7.94 19.00
N ALA A 219 1.46 7.06 19.41
CA ALA A 219 1.27 5.62 19.30
C ALA A 219 0.07 5.14 20.13
N TYR A 220 -0.20 5.71 21.31
CA TYR A 220 -1.42 5.41 22.07
C TYR A 220 -2.68 5.82 21.33
N ILE A 221 -2.72 6.98 20.69
CA ILE A 221 -3.84 7.46 19.87
C ILE A 221 -4.10 6.48 18.72
N MET A 222 -3.04 5.93 18.11
CA MET A 222 -3.14 5.05 16.95
C MET A 222 -3.42 3.58 17.29
N THR A 223 -3.42 3.16 18.56
CA THR A 223 -3.61 1.74 18.96
C THR A 223 -4.93 1.13 18.54
N GLY A 224 -5.96 1.92 18.30
CA GLY A 224 -7.27 1.43 17.86
C GLY A 224 -7.35 1.14 16.36
N TRP A 225 -6.39 1.59 15.58
CA TRP A 225 -6.38 1.41 14.13
C TRP A 225 -5.81 0.06 13.76
N GLN A 226 -6.72 -0.89 13.49
CA GLN A 226 -6.36 -2.28 13.25
C GLN A 226 -6.99 -2.81 11.97
N GLN A 227 -6.27 -3.75 11.36
CA GLN A 227 -6.86 -4.65 10.37
C GLN A 227 -7.55 -5.81 11.09
N ARG A 228 -8.84 -5.97 10.89
CA ARG A 228 -9.52 -7.17 11.41
C ARG A 228 -9.43 -8.33 10.44
N TRP A 229 -8.72 -9.36 10.85
CA TRP A 229 -8.45 -10.59 10.12
C TRP A 229 -9.61 -11.62 10.15
N SER A 230 -10.85 -11.23 10.38
CA SER A 230 -11.96 -12.18 10.31
C SER A 230 -12.39 -12.41 8.85
N LYS A 231 -12.71 -13.67 8.51
CA LYS A 231 -13.23 -14.05 7.19
C LYS A 231 -14.36 -13.14 6.70
N LYS A 232 -15.23 -12.68 7.61
CA LYS A 232 -16.38 -11.80 7.32
C LYS A 232 -15.98 -10.33 7.19
N LYS A 233 -14.92 -9.88 7.87
CA LYS A 233 -14.53 -8.45 7.96
C LYS A 233 -13.50 -8.01 6.92
N LEU A 234 -12.75 -8.93 6.31
CA LEU A 234 -11.96 -8.66 5.12
C LEU A 234 -12.84 -8.22 3.93
N GLU A 235 -14.14 -8.57 3.95
CA GLU A 235 -15.07 -8.16 2.89
C GLU A 235 -15.47 -6.67 2.97
N THR A 236 -15.37 -6.06 4.13
CA THR A 236 -15.90 -4.70 4.34
C THR A 236 -14.88 -3.59 4.13
N GLY A 237 -13.60 -3.90 4.03
CA GLY A 237 -12.54 -2.93 3.69
C GLY A 237 -12.28 -1.83 4.73
N ASN A 238 -12.91 -1.88 5.90
CA ASN A 238 -12.79 -0.82 6.88
C ASN A 238 -11.63 -1.05 7.84
N VAL A 239 -10.84 0.00 8.05
CA VAL A 239 -9.98 0.15 9.24
C VAL A 239 -10.91 0.47 10.39
N TRP A 240 -10.91 -0.35 11.45
CA TRP A 240 -11.79 -0.15 12.59
C TRP A 240 -11.01 0.52 13.73
N LEU A 241 -11.60 1.57 14.27
CA LEU A 241 -11.29 2.02 15.62
C LEU A 241 -11.93 1.05 16.61
N ASN A 242 -11.14 0.48 17.51
CA ASN A 242 -11.63 -0.31 18.65
C ASN A 242 -11.76 0.58 19.87
#